data_71e525ff8ecdeb1b195e4de3a33e733c
#
_entry.id   71e525ff8ecdeb1b195e4de3a33e733c
#
_cell.length_a   1.000
_cell.length_b   1.000
_cell.length_c   1.000
_cell.angle_alpha   90.00
_cell.angle_beta   90.00
_cell.angle_gamma   90.00
#
_symmetry.space_group_name_H-M   'P 1'
#
loop_
_entity.id
_entity.type
_entity.pdbx_description
1 polymer ?
#
loop_
_entity_poly.entity_id
_entity_poly.type
_entity_poly.pdbx_seq_one_letter_code
_entity_poly.pdbx_strand_id
1 'polypeptide(L)'
;MLSGGVGGGSVYWGTRNEPRICRGVVVLFAWVSIQHRHLDKFVQLYASLGWNSLVCYADFLNIFDPERATSLAFLVLNELVEELRMRLRPVVFVGLSGASKACMCRVLQIIEGRCGSPLYMAECQMIRACVSGHIYDSSPIELISDLGARFAIHPAIRKVPGSSQLISWLAKGVSSGLDALYLTRFDSQRDEYWRTLCSSVVSFLI
;
A
#
# COMPACT_ATOMS: atom_id res chain seq x y z
N MET A 1 10.23 -7.74 15.44
CA MET A 1 11.47 -7.04 15.02
C MET A 1 11.06 -6.04 13.97
N LEU A 2 11.38 -4.76 14.14
CA LEU A 2 11.12 -3.73 13.15
C LEU A 2 12.13 -3.91 12.02
N SER A 3 11.68 -4.36 10.88
CA SER A 3 12.48 -4.35 9.64
C SER A 3 12.66 -2.89 9.22
N GLY A 4 13.90 -2.45 9.09
CA GLY A 4 14.29 -1.06 9.00
C GLY A 4 13.63 -0.30 7.86
N GLY A 5 13.07 0.86 8.19
CA GLY A 5 12.55 1.82 7.22
C GLY A 5 13.69 2.47 6.45
N VAL A 6 13.90 2.08 5.23
CA VAL A 6 14.70 2.83 4.25
C VAL A 6 13.70 3.54 3.33
N GLY A 7 13.67 4.87 3.41
CA GLY A 7 12.97 5.69 2.41
C GLY A 7 11.46 5.93 2.60
N GLY A 8 10.96 6.13 3.84
CA GLY A 8 9.62 6.69 4.02
C GLY A 8 8.47 5.70 3.99
N GLY A 9 8.57 4.62 4.74
CA GLY A 9 7.53 3.61 4.96
C GLY A 9 8.07 2.50 5.84
N SER A 10 7.20 1.61 6.33
CA SER A 10 7.63 0.49 7.18
C SER A 10 6.83 -0.78 6.89
N VAL A 11 7.49 -1.92 7.07
CA VAL A 11 6.87 -3.24 6.96
C VAL A 11 7.10 -3.98 8.28
N TYR A 12 6.05 -4.56 8.83
CA TYR A 12 6.13 -5.31 10.08
C TYR A 12 5.02 -6.35 10.19
N TRP A 13 5.25 -7.37 10.99
CA TRP A 13 4.24 -8.36 11.31
C TRP A 13 3.31 -7.84 12.42
N GLY A 14 2.05 -7.62 12.10
CA GLY A 14 1.01 -7.30 13.08
C GLY A 14 0.60 -8.51 13.90
N THR A 15 0.47 -9.67 13.25
CA THR A 15 0.28 -10.98 13.89
C THR A 15 1.10 -12.01 13.13
N ARG A 16 1.86 -12.83 13.86
CA ARG A 16 2.63 -13.94 13.31
C ARG A 16 2.48 -15.15 14.23
N ASN A 17 1.47 -15.96 13.97
CA ASN A 17 1.22 -17.21 14.69
C ASN A 17 2.11 -18.33 14.16
N GLU A 18 2.25 -19.39 14.96
CA GLU A 18 2.98 -20.58 14.53
C GLU A 18 2.44 -21.16 13.22
N PRO A 19 3.32 -21.70 12.36
CA PRO A 19 2.94 -22.19 11.02
C PRO A 19 1.85 -23.26 11.01
N ARG A 20 1.66 -24.01 12.11
CA ARG A 20 0.67 -25.09 12.19
C ARG A 20 -0.77 -24.58 12.30
N ILE A 21 -0.98 -23.39 12.84
CA ILE A 21 -2.29 -22.84 13.19
C ILE A 21 -2.75 -21.83 12.12
N CYS A 22 -1.82 -21.22 11.40
CA CYS A 22 -2.09 -20.16 10.45
C CYS A 22 -2.70 -20.70 9.14
N ARG A 23 -3.84 -20.14 8.74
CA ARG A 23 -4.55 -20.47 7.48
C ARG A 23 -3.92 -19.82 6.26
N GLY A 24 -3.35 -18.63 6.41
CA GLY A 24 -2.77 -17.86 5.32
C GLY A 24 -2.19 -16.53 5.82
N VAL A 25 -1.71 -15.73 4.90
CA VAL A 25 -1.14 -14.41 5.17
C VAL A 25 -2.03 -13.34 4.54
N VAL A 26 -2.41 -12.34 5.30
CA VAL A 26 -2.99 -11.11 4.78
C VAL A 26 -1.94 -10.02 4.79
N VAL A 27 -1.75 -9.33 3.67
CA VAL A 27 -0.89 -8.16 3.56
C VAL A 27 -1.78 -6.92 3.59
N LEU A 28 -1.68 -6.16 4.68
CA LEU A 28 -2.44 -4.94 4.90
C LEU A 28 -1.62 -3.74 4.41
N PHE A 29 -2.00 -3.18 3.28
CA PHE A 29 -1.43 -1.93 2.78
C PHE A 29 -2.16 -0.75 3.44
N ALA A 30 -1.50 -0.12 4.40
CA ALA A 30 -2.02 0.95 5.21
C ALA A 30 -1.45 2.31 4.81
N TRP A 31 -2.26 3.33 4.93
CA TRP A 31 -1.93 4.71 4.60
C TRP A 31 -1.56 5.52 5.85
N VAL A 32 -0.64 6.49 5.71
CA VAL A 32 -0.15 7.37 6.81
C VAL A 32 -1.24 8.00 7.68
N SER A 33 -2.39 8.31 7.13
CA SER A 33 -3.48 8.92 7.90
C SER A 33 -4.32 7.92 8.68
N ILE A 34 -4.13 6.61 8.50
CA ILE A 34 -4.84 5.62 9.29
C ILE A 34 -4.32 5.67 10.73
N GLN A 35 -5.24 5.81 11.68
CA GLN A 35 -4.86 5.76 13.09
C GLN A 35 -4.48 4.32 13.46
N HIS A 36 -3.39 4.13 14.21
CA HIS A 36 -2.94 2.80 14.64
C HIS A 36 -4.06 1.97 15.28
N ARG A 37 -4.91 2.59 16.09
CA ARG A 37 -6.08 1.91 16.69
C ARG A 37 -7.07 1.31 15.68
N HIS A 38 -7.16 1.88 14.47
CA HIS A 38 -8.02 1.34 13.41
C HIS A 38 -7.31 0.20 12.67
N LEU A 39 -6.03 0.36 12.42
CA LEU A 39 -5.19 -0.68 11.83
C LEU A 39 -5.14 -1.92 12.73
N ASP A 40 -5.01 -1.74 14.04
CA ASP A 40 -5.05 -2.83 15.02
C ASP A 40 -6.35 -3.62 14.97
N LYS A 41 -7.50 -2.97 14.67
CA LYS A 41 -8.77 -3.71 14.50
C LYS A 41 -8.75 -4.63 13.28
N PHE A 42 -8.16 -4.22 12.16
CA PHE A 42 -7.97 -5.09 11.01
C PHE A 42 -7.04 -6.26 11.35
N VAL A 43 -5.91 -5.99 12.01
CA VAL A 43 -4.99 -7.03 12.46
C VAL A 43 -5.69 -8.03 13.38
N GLN A 44 -6.47 -7.56 14.35
CA GLN A 44 -7.23 -8.42 15.27
C GLN A 44 -8.32 -9.22 14.54
N LEU A 45 -9.02 -8.60 13.57
CA LEU A 45 -10.02 -9.27 12.76
C LEU A 45 -9.40 -10.46 12.01
N TYR A 46 -8.31 -10.25 11.30
CA TYR A 46 -7.66 -11.34 10.55
C TYR A 46 -7.04 -12.37 11.48
N ALA A 47 -6.49 -11.96 12.62
CA ALA A 47 -6.00 -12.90 13.64
C ALA A 47 -7.11 -13.80 14.18
N SER A 48 -8.32 -13.25 14.43
CA SER A 48 -9.49 -14.05 14.87
C SER A 48 -9.95 -15.08 13.84
N LEU A 49 -9.68 -14.80 12.55
CA LEU A 49 -9.95 -15.72 11.44
C LEU A 49 -8.82 -16.76 11.21
N GLY A 50 -7.75 -16.69 12.01
CA GLY A 50 -6.59 -17.58 11.90
C GLY A 50 -5.60 -17.19 10.82
N TRP A 51 -5.56 -15.91 10.41
CA TRP A 51 -4.62 -15.39 9.43
C TRP A 51 -3.49 -14.60 10.09
N ASN A 52 -2.28 -14.73 9.56
CA ASN A 52 -1.18 -13.84 9.90
C ASN A 52 -1.32 -12.53 9.15
N SER A 53 -0.89 -11.42 9.76
CA SER A 53 -0.99 -10.09 9.17
C SER A 53 0.40 -9.48 8.99
N LEU A 54 0.79 -9.25 7.74
CA LEU A 54 1.94 -8.44 7.36
C LEU A 54 1.43 -7.03 7.04
N VAL A 55 1.87 -6.04 7.80
CA VAL A 55 1.47 -4.64 7.64
C VAL A 55 2.51 -3.90 6.85
N CYS A 56 2.10 -3.30 5.75
CA CYS A 56 2.86 -2.35 4.96
C CYS A 56 2.29 -0.95 5.21
N TYR A 57 3.03 -0.14 5.95
CA TYR A 57 2.64 1.23 6.26
C TYR A 57 3.35 2.18 5.30
N ALA A 58 2.60 2.70 4.31
CA ALA A 58 3.13 3.59 3.29
C ALA A 58 3.16 5.04 3.76
N ASP A 59 4.24 5.76 3.49
CA ASP A 59 4.32 7.20 3.66
C ASP A 59 3.67 7.93 2.48
N PHE A 60 3.31 9.19 2.70
CA PHE A 60 2.76 10.08 1.67
C PHE A 60 3.66 10.16 0.43
N LEU A 61 4.97 10.22 0.64
CA LEU A 61 5.94 10.30 -0.45
C LEU A 61 5.97 9.05 -1.35
N ASN A 62 5.52 7.89 -0.85
CA ASN A 62 5.44 6.68 -1.67
C ASN A 62 4.45 6.80 -2.84
N ILE A 63 3.48 7.72 -2.79
CA ILE A 63 2.58 7.97 -3.92
C ILE A 63 3.29 8.71 -5.06
N PHE A 64 4.16 9.66 -4.70
CA PHE A 64 4.76 10.59 -5.65
C PHE A 64 6.14 10.15 -6.13
N ASP A 65 6.79 9.26 -5.38
CA ASP A 65 8.11 8.75 -5.69
C ASP A 65 8.05 7.25 -6.02
N PRO A 66 8.11 6.88 -7.31
CA PRO A 66 8.06 5.49 -7.74
C PRO A 66 9.20 4.62 -7.18
N GLU A 67 10.38 5.20 -6.93
CA GLU A 67 11.52 4.45 -6.39
C GLU A 67 11.29 4.07 -4.93
N ARG A 68 10.73 5.01 -4.14
CA ARG A 68 10.33 4.73 -2.76
C ARG A 68 9.20 3.69 -2.69
N ALA A 69 8.19 3.80 -3.56
CA ALA A 69 7.13 2.81 -3.65
C ALA A 69 7.67 1.43 -4.01
N THR A 70 8.64 1.38 -4.92
CA THR A 70 9.31 0.13 -5.33
C THR A 70 10.15 -0.45 -4.20
N SER A 71 10.93 0.38 -3.49
CA SER A 71 11.72 -0.05 -2.32
C SER A 71 10.84 -0.64 -1.22
N LEU A 72 9.70 0.01 -0.93
CA LEU A 72 8.73 -0.50 0.04
C LEU A 72 8.08 -1.80 -0.43
N ALA A 73 7.78 -1.93 -1.73
CA ALA A 73 7.24 -3.16 -2.31
C ALA A 73 8.22 -4.33 -2.17
N PHE A 74 9.53 -4.09 -2.34
CA PHE A 74 10.54 -5.14 -2.12
C PHE A 74 10.62 -5.58 -0.66
N LEU A 75 10.46 -4.69 0.31
CA LEU A 75 10.40 -5.09 1.73
C LEU A 75 9.23 -6.04 1.97
N VAL A 76 8.04 -5.73 1.42
CA VAL A 76 6.87 -6.62 1.52
C VAL A 76 7.14 -7.97 0.88
N LEU A 77 7.70 -7.97 -0.34
CA LEU A 77 7.96 -9.20 -1.09
C LEU A 77 9.00 -10.07 -0.42
N ASN A 78 10.07 -9.49 0.14
CA ASN A 78 11.09 -10.24 0.87
C ASN A 78 10.49 -10.93 2.10
N GLU A 79 9.67 -10.25 2.90
CA GLU A 79 8.99 -10.86 4.04
C GLU A 79 8.05 -12.00 3.60
N LEU A 80 7.34 -11.83 2.48
CA LEU A 80 6.50 -12.90 1.92
C LEU A 80 7.31 -14.08 1.42
N VAL A 81 8.44 -13.85 0.74
CA VAL A 81 9.32 -14.92 0.27
C VAL A 81 9.80 -15.76 1.45
N GLU A 82 10.29 -15.12 2.51
CA GLU A 82 10.74 -15.82 3.72
C GLU A 82 9.62 -16.66 4.36
N GLU A 83 8.43 -16.10 4.46
CA GLU A 83 7.28 -16.81 5.04
C GLU A 83 6.82 -17.99 4.15
N LEU A 84 6.73 -17.78 2.83
CA LEU A 84 6.25 -18.79 1.89
C LEU A 84 7.28 -19.90 1.62
N ARG A 85 8.57 -19.62 1.76
CA ARG A 85 9.62 -20.66 1.73
C ARG A 85 9.48 -21.67 2.85
N MET A 86 9.05 -21.23 4.02
CA MET A 86 8.79 -22.14 5.13
C MET A 86 7.57 -23.02 4.87
N ARG A 87 6.49 -22.43 4.32
CA ARG A 87 5.27 -23.14 3.96
C ARG A 87 4.44 -22.34 2.98
N LEU A 88 4.13 -22.92 1.82
CA LEU A 88 3.19 -22.35 0.87
C LEU A 88 1.79 -22.26 1.49
N ARG A 89 1.17 -21.08 1.37
CA ARG A 89 -0.17 -20.82 1.90
C ARG A 89 -0.85 -19.68 1.15
N PRO A 90 -2.17 -19.55 1.24
CA PRO A 90 -2.90 -18.46 0.60
C PRO A 90 -2.42 -17.10 1.09
N VAL A 91 -2.30 -16.16 0.16
CA VAL A 91 -1.98 -14.74 0.41
C VAL A 91 -3.12 -13.89 -0.09
N VAL A 92 -3.59 -12.97 0.75
CA VAL A 92 -4.61 -11.97 0.38
C VAL A 92 -4.02 -10.58 0.54
N PHE A 93 -4.14 -9.76 -0.49
CA PHE A 93 -3.74 -8.36 -0.45
C PHE A 93 -4.93 -7.48 -0.10
N VAL A 94 -4.77 -6.61 0.89
CA VAL A 94 -5.81 -5.69 1.36
C VAL A 94 -5.31 -4.26 1.27
N GLY A 95 -5.85 -3.49 0.35
CA GLY A 95 -5.56 -2.07 0.17
C GLY A 95 -6.53 -1.22 0.98
N LEU A 96 -6.05 -0.52 2.00
CA LEU A 96 -6.83 0.40 2.82
C LEU A 96 -6.64 1.83 2.31
N SER A 97 -7.72 2.47 1.86
CA SER A 97 -7.70 3.84 1.32
C SER A 97 -6.69 3.99 0.15
N GLY A 98 -5.93 5.07 0.09
CA GLY A 98 -4.95 5.34 -0.98
C GLY A 98 -3.69 4.46 -0.99
N ALA A 99 -3.49 3.59 0.01
CA ALA A 99 -2.29 2.75 0.13
C ALA A 99 -2.16 1.72 -1.01
N SER A 100 -3.28 1.32 -1.62
CA SER A 100 -3.28 0.46 -2.80
C SER A 100 -2.45 1.04 -3.95
N LYS A 101 -2.44 2.36 -4.13
CA LYS A 101 -1.64 3.06 -5.15
C LYS A 101 -0.20 3.29 -4.71
N ALA A 102 0.04 3.50 -3.41
CA ALA A 102 1.36 3.83 -2.89
C ALA A 102 2.34 2.65 -2.90
N CYS A 103 1.85 1.42 -2.75
CA CYS A 103 2.72 0.25 -2.66
C CYS A 103 2.12 -1.00 -3.31
N MET A 104 0.83 -1.31 -3.06
CA MET A 104 0.22 -2.58 -3.51
C MET A 104 0.31 -2.75 -5.02
N CYS A 105 0.07 -1.69 -5.80
CA CYS A 105 0.19 -1.75 -7.25
C CYS A 105 1.61 -2.12 -7.70
N ARG A 106 2.65 -1.60 -7.02
CA ARG A 106 4.05 -1.95 -7.30
C ARG A 106 4.35 -3.40 -6.96
N VAL A 107 3.82 -3.91 -5.84
CA VAL A 107 3.92 -5.33 -5.51
C VAL A 107 3.34 -6.19 -6.63
N LEU A 108 2.15 -5.86 -7.12
CA LEU A 108 1.50 -6.58 -8.22
C LEU A 108 2.32 -6.53 -9.51
N GLN A 109 2.84 -5.35 -9.89
CA GLN A 109 3.68 -5.18 -11.08
C GLN A 109 4.96 -6.02 -11.02
N ILE A 110 5.59 -6.09 -9.84
CA ILE A 110 6.82 -6.88 -9.64
C ILE A 110 6.52 -8.38 -9.78
N ILE A 111 5.48 -8.90 -9.11
CA ILE A 111 5.15 -10.33 -9.19
C ILE A 111 4.64 -10.76 -10.57
N GLU A 112 4.13 -9.81 -11.37
CA GLU A 112 3.74 -10.04 -12.77
C GLU A 112 4.92 -9.91 -13.75
N GLY A 113 6.11 -9.51 -13.26
CA GLY A 113 7.30 -9.34 -14.10
C GLY A 113 7.28 -8.07 -14.97
N ARG A 114 6.42 -7.10 -14.65
CA ARG A 114 6.30 -5.85 -15.42
C ARG A 114 7.33 -4.78 -15.02
N CYS A 115 7.96 -4.94 -13.86
CA CYS A 115 9.05 -4.09 -13.39
C CYS A 115 10.30 -4.92 -13.22
N GLY A 116 11.48 -4.32 -13.49
CA GLY A 116 12.76 -4.93 -13.16
C GLY A 116 12.79 -5.29 -11.68
N SER A 117 13.05 -6.55 -11.36
CA SER A 117 13.01 -7.07 -9.99
C SER A 117 14.36 -7.66 -9.62
N PRO A 118 14.91 -7.35 -8.42
CA PRO A 118 16.02 -8.10 -7.86
C PRO A 118 15.61 -9.48 -7.34
N LEU A 119 14.29 -9.78 -7.27
CA LEU A 119 13.79 -11.11 -6.94
C LEU A 119 14.00 -12.07 -8.11
N TYR A 120 14.31 -13.30 -7.78
CA TYR A 120 14.37 -14.35 -8.79
C TYR A 120 12.97 -14.62 -9.36
N MET A 121 12.93 -14.96 -10.65
CA MET A 121 11.67 -15.27 -11.34
C MET A 121 10.85 -16.35 -10.58
N ALA A 122 11.53 -17.34 -10.01
CA ALA A 122 10.90 -18.41 -9.22
C ALA A 122 10.20 -17.89 -7.96
N GLU A 123 10.74 -16.87 -7.30
CA GLU A 123 10.14 -16.24 -6.11
C GLU A 123 8.87 -15.47 -6.47
N CYS A 124 8.91 -14.71 -7.57
CA CYS A 124 7.73 -14.02 -8.09
C CYS A 124 6.62 -15.01 -8.45
N GLN A 125 6.97 -16.11 -9.13
CA GLN A 125 6.02 -17.18 -9.47
C GLN A 125 5.44 -17.87 -8.23
N MET A 126 6.27 -18.12 -7.21
CA MET A 126 5.82 -18.69 -5.94
C MET A 126 4.79 -17.78 -5.25
N ILE A 127 5.09 -16.49 -5.11
CA ILE A 127 4.14 -15.53 -4.51
C ILE A 127 2.86 -15.48 -5.34
N ARG A 128 2.97 -15.34 -6.66
CA ARG A 128 1.83 -15.30 -7.58
C ARG A 128 0.91 -16.51 -7.45
N ALA A 129 1.49 -17.70 -7.32
CA ALA A 129 0.74 -18.95 -7.14
C ALA A 129 0.01 -19.01 -5.79
N CYS A 130 0.49 -18.28 -4.78
CA CYS A 130 -0.11 -18.19 -3.45
C CYS A 130 -1.18 -17.10 -3.34
N VAL A 131 -1.17 -16.08 -4.22
CA VAL A 131 -2.16 -14.99 -4.18
C VAL A 131 -3.55 -15.54 -4.48
N SER A 132 -4.44 -15.40 -3.49
CA SER A 132 -5.82 -15.94 -3.55
C SER A 132 -6.86 -14.86 -3.73
N GLY A 133 -6.52 -13.58 -3.56
CA GLY A 133 -7.45 -12.49 -3.77
C GLY A 133 -6.91 -11.13 -3.35
N HIS A 134 -7.65 -10.11 -3.77
CA HIS A 134 -7.40 -8.70 -3.44
C HIS A 134 -8.66 -8.10 -2.85
N ILE A 135 -8.52 -7.30 -1.81
CA ILE A 135 -9.60 -6.54 -1.17
C ILE A 135 -9.22 -5.06 -1.21
N TYR A 136 -10.14 -4.24 -1.67
CA TYR A 136 -9.97 -2.79 -1.73
C TYR A 136 -11.01 -2.14 -0.83
N ASP A 137 -10.59 -1.72 0.36
CA ASP A 137 -11.46 -1.03 1.31
C ASP A 137 -11.27 0.48 1.21
N SER A 138 -12.35 1.19 0.81
CA SER A 138 -12.37 2.65 0.70
C SER A 138 -11.19 3.21 -0.13
N SER A 139 -10.70 2.44 -1.09
CA SER A 139 -9.63 2.85 -2.01
C SER A 139 -10.24 3.69 -3.12
N PRO A 140 -10.09 5.03 -3.11
CA PRO A 140 -10.61 5.84 -4.20
C PRO A 140 -9.88 5.48 -5.49
N ILE A 141 -10.66 5.05 -6.45
CA ILE A 141 -10.17 4.69 -7.80
C ILE A 141 -9.70 5.95 -8.51
N GLU A 142 -10.30 7.09 -8.19
CA GLU A 142 -9.95 8.41 -8.72
C GLU A 142 -9.33 9.27 -7.62
N LEU A 143 -8.08 9.67 -7.83
CA LEU A 143 -7.38 10.67 -7.00
C LEU A 143 -7.73 12.08 -7.52
N ILE A 144 -9.02 12.44 -7.52
CA ILE A 144 -9.45 13.78 -7.90
C ILE A 144 -9.84 14.52 -6.62
N SER A 145 -9.25 15.69 -6.39
CA SER A 145 -9.61 16.71 -5.38
C SER A 145 -9.50 16.36 -3.89
N ASP A 146 -9.63 15.11 -3.47
CA ASP A 146 -9.65 14.75 -2.05
C ASP A 146 -8.25 14.75 -1.41
N LEU A 147 -7.19 14.57 -2.22
CA LEU A 147 -5.81 14.61 -1.76
C LEU A 147 -5.42 16.02 -1.29
N GLY A 148 -5.84 17.05 -2.03
CA GLY A 148 -5.61 18.43 -1.66
C GLY A 148 -6.33 18.83 -0.38
N ALA A 149 -7.58 18.39 -0.22
CA ALA A 149 -8.35 18.64 0.99
C ALA A 149 -7.73 17.94 2.22
N ARG A 150 -7.27 16.69 2.06
CA ARG A 150 -6.59 15.95 3.14
C ARG A 150 -5.21 16.53 3.46
N PHE A 151 -4.49 17.06 2.47
CA PHE A 151 -3.23 17.75 2.68
C PHE A 151 -3.42 19.03 3.52
N ALA A 152 -4.47 19.82 3.23
CA ALA A 152 -4.80 21.03 3.99
C ALA A 152 -5.20 20.74 5.45
N ILE A 153 -5.72 19.55 5.74
CA ILE A 153 -6.15 19.13 7.08
C ILE A 153 -5.02 18.43 7.86
N HIS A 154 -3.86 18.14 7.23
CA HIS A 154 -2.77 17.41 7.88
C HIS A 154 -2.29 18.16 9.14
N PRO A 155 -2.12 17.48 10.28
CA PRO A 155 -1.76 18.12 11.57
C PRO A 155 -0.47 18.94 11.51
N ALA A 156 0.48 18.61 10.62
CA ALA A 156 1.72 19.35 10.42
C ALA A 156 1.47 20.75 9.83
N ILE A 157 0.45 20.92 8.98
CA ILE A 157 0.10 22.20 8.38
C ILE A 157 -0.70 23.07 9.36
N ARG A 158 -1.52 22.45 10.22
CA ARG A 158 -2.27 23.17 11.27
C ARG A 158 -1.39 23.81 12.34
N LYS A 159 -0.13 23.42 12.46
CA LYS A 159 0.84 23.97 13.42
C LYS A 159 1.59 25.20 12.92
N VAL A 160 1.38 25.61 11.66
CA VAL A 160 2.03 26.80 11.11
C VAL A 160 1.25 28.04 11.62
N PRO A 161 1.89 28.93 12.40
CA PRO A 161 1.24 30.16 12.82
C PRO A 161 1.06 31.10 11.61
N GLY A 162 -0.16 31.34 11.21
CA GLY A 162 -0.51 32.23 10.10
C GLY A 162 -2.01 32.39 9.99
N SER A 163 -2.46 33.47 9.33
CA SER A 163 -3.88 33.74 9.14
C SER A 163 -4.55 32.59 8.35
N SER A 164 -5.71 32.16 8.78
CA SER A 164 -6.48 31.05 8.20
C SER A 164 -6.73 31.23 6.69
N GLN A 165 -6.75 32.45 6.18
CA GLN A 165 -6.95 32.77 4.77
C GLN A 165 -5.70 32.48 3.92
N LEU A 166 -4.50 32.79 4.40
CA LEU A 166 -3.24 32.48 3.70
C LEU A 166 -3.01 30.97 3.63
N ILE A 167 -3.29 30.25 4.71
CA ILE A 167 -3.18 28.79 4.75
C ILE A 167 -4.19 28.16 3.78
N SER A 168 -5.42 28.67 3.71
CA SER A 168 -6.44 28.19 2.77
C SER A 168 -6.05 28.47 1.30
N TRP A 169 -5.43 29.62 1.03
CA TRP A 169 -4.99 29.98 -0.32
C TRP A 169 -3.79 29.16 -0.79
N LEU A 170 -2.80 28.98 0.09
CA LEU A 170 -1.67 28.08 -0.13
C LEU A 170 -2.11 26.63 -0.31
N ALA A 171 -3.04 26.16 0.51
CA ALA A 171 -3.59 24.81 0.39
C ALA A 171 -4.32 24.61 -0.94
N LYS A 172 -5.10 25.59 -1.42
CA LYS A 172 -5.74 25.55 -2.74
C LYS A 172 -4.73 25.61 -3.88
N GLY A 173 -3.70 26.46 -3.81
CA GLY A 173 -2.64 26.57 -4.82
C GLY A 173 -1.81 25.30 -4.92
N VAL A 174 -1.42 24.71 -3.78
CA VAL A 174 -0.72 23.42 -3.72
C VAL A 174 -1.62 22.29 -4.21
N SER A 175 -2.90 22.28 -3.84
CA SER A 175 -3.87 21.29 -4.32
C SER A 175 -4.02 21.34 -5.84
N SER A 176 -4.25 22.52 -6.42
CA SER A 176 -4.37 22.66 -7.88
C SER A 176 -3.07 22.34 -8.62
N GLY A 177 -1.93 22.68 -8.05
CA GLY A 177 -0.62 22.35 -8.60
C GLY A 177 -0.32 20.85 -8.54
N LEU A 178 -0.67 20.19 -7.45
CA LEU A 178 -0.54 18.73 -7.29
C LEU A 178 -1.52 17.99 -8.20
N ASP A 179 -2.77 18.47 -8.34
CA ASP A 179 -3.75 17.90 -9.26
C ASP A 179 -3.29 18.02 -10.71
N ALA A 180 -2.76 19.18 -11.12
CA ALA A 180 -2.21 19.38 -12.46
C ALA A 180 -0.96 18.51 -12.71
N LEU A 181 -0.04 18.42 -11.75
CA LEU A 181 1.14 17.56 -11.81
C LEU A 181 0.74 16.09 -11.83
N TYR A 182 -0.24 15.71 -11.05
CA TYR A 182 -0.77 14.37 -10.99
C TYR A 182 -1.44 13.97 -12.30
N LEU A 183 -2.33 14.81 -12.83
CA LEU A 183 -3.02 14.53 -14.08
C LEU A 183 -2.07 14.46 -15.28
N THR A 184 -1.03 15.31 -15.34
CA THR A 184 -0.12 15.35 -16.49
C THR A 184 0.97 14.28 -16.43
N ARG A 185 1.47 13.95 -15.25
CA ARG A 185 2.62 13.05 -15.08
C ARG A 185 2.21 11.60 -14.80
N PHE A 186 0.99 11.36 -14.32
CA PHE A 186 0.53 10.05 -13.88
C PHE A 186 -0.60 9.45 -14.73
N ASP A 187 -0.98 10.08 -15.83
CA ASP A 187 -2.04 9.55 -16.70
C ASP A 187 -1.66 8.20 -17.30
N SER A 188 -0.40 8.07 -17.73
CA SER A 188 0.15 6.78 -18.18
C SER A 188 0.22 5.72 -17.06
N GLN A 189 0.51 6.14 -15.82
CA GLN A 189 0.54 5.25 -14.65
C GLN A 189 -0.86 4.84 -14.21
N ARG A 190 -1.87 5.69 -14.43
CA ARG A 190 -3.27 5.35 -14.16
C ARG A 190 -3.75 4.23 -15.06
N ASP A 191 -3.46 4.29 -16.35
CA ASP A 191 -3.81 3.24 -17.30
C ASP A 191 -3.08 1.94 -17.00
N GLU A 192 -1.81 2.01 -16.61
CA GLU A 192 -1.04 0.88 -16.18
C GLU A 192 -1.57 0.28 -14.87
N TYR A 193 -1.98 1.12 -13.93
CA TYR A 193 -2.64 0.71 -12.69
C TYR A 193 -3.93 -0.07 -12.97
N TRP A 194 -4.80 0.46 -13.84
CA TRP A 194 -6.04 -0.21 -14.23
C TRP A 194 -5.78 -1.54 -14.94
N ARG A 195 -4.82 -1.58 -15.86
CA ARG A 195 -4.41 -2.82 -16.54
C ARG A 195 -3.92 -3.87 -15.53
N THR A 196 -3.14 -3.44 -14.54
CA THR A 196 -2.64 -4.33 -13.48
C THR A 196 -3.78 -4.87 -12.63
N LEU A 197 -4.73 -4.02 -12.23
CA LEU A 197 -5.89 -4.44 -11.45
C LEU A 197 -6.80 -5.40 -12.23
N CYS A 198 -7.07 -5.11 -13.50
CA CYS A 198 -7.94 -5.94 -14.34
C CYS A 198 -7.29 -7.26 -14.76
N SER A 199 -5.97 -7.33 -14.85
CA SER A 199 -5.24 -8.55 -15.20
C SER A 199 -4.96 -9.46 -14.01
N SER A 200 -5.02 -8.94 -12.78
CA SER A 200 -4.82 -9.75 -11.58
C SER A 200 -6.06 -10.61 -11.27
N VAL A 201 -5.81 -11.88 -11.05
CA VAL A 201 -6.73 -13.02 -11.24
C VAL A 201 -7.99 -13.05 -10.36
N VAL A 202 -8.14 -12.26 -9.31
CA VAL A 202 -9.41 -12.17 -8.54
C VAL A 202 -9.47 -10.83 -7.81
N SER A 203 -10.31 -9.92 -8.26
CA SER A 203 -10.57 -8.66 -7.57
C SER A 203 -11.95 -8.65 -6.94
N PHE A 204 -12.04 -8.49 -5.63
CA PHE A 204 -13.28 -8.17 -4.93
C PHE A 204 -13.26 -6.69 -4.55
N LEU A 205 -14.20 -5.91 -5.11
CA LEU A 205 -14.48 -4.52 -4.70
C LEU A 205 -15.56 -4.58 -3.62
N ILE A 206 -15.27 -4.05 -2.45
CA ILE A 206 -16.21 -3.81 -1.35
C ILE A 206 -16.38 -2.30 -1.19
#